data_76ab8bf4c9b89edb932aa3c049c80f62
#
_entry.id   76ab8bf4c9b89edb932aa3c049c80f62
#
_cell.length_a   1.000
_cell.length_b   1.000
_cell.length_c   1.000
_cell.angle_alpha   90.00
_cell.angle_beta   90.00
_cell.angle_gamma   90.00
#
_symmetry.space_group_name_H-M   'P 1'
#
loop_
_entity.id
_entity.type
_entity.pdbx_description
1 polymer ?
#
loop_
_entity_poly.entity_id
_entity_poly.type
_entity_poly.pdbx_seq_one_letter_code
_entity_poly.pdbx_strand_id
1 'polypeptide(L)'
;MSELNLMPAVLMRPKAPKLGKRIVLERITFIWKRLSFNQKVTMRNIFRYKKRFFMSIIGIAGCTALIITGFGVKHSVSAVVDKQYHDVLKYDALVRLDDSISTSEAKKYQKNLLQRDAVNNVEYVLNQSIDILKNKEDLYGTLVVYQSMENISNFVNFKDYKTGKKLVLDDDGVILSAKTAELLDVEVNDTMDIELSGTKYNVKISGIMENYFMNYVYMSQNLYESVTAQDLKVNNAFLTMKKMDQSYKTSLEKYMKEKNYGNLSYINNIGEEFDNQVQSVDLVIIILIVCAGALNFIVLYNLTNINIQERKSEIATIKVLGFRRKEVYDYIFRENVILSIIGSLLGTVFGYLLHRFIIRTVELDVTMFVRSLNFTSYIFAIIITLGFTLFIDFVMRRVLNRVNMVESLKSIE
;
A
#
# COMPACT_ATOMS: atom_id res chain seq x y z
N MET A 1 -36.65 2.35 -24.51
CA MET A 1 -38.02 2.85 -24.70
C MET A 1 -38.27 3.63 -26.00
N SER A 2 -37.27 4.34 -26.58
CA SER A 2 -37.49 5.07 -27.86
C SER A 2 -37.63 4.17 -29.12
N GLU A 3 -37.21 2.91 -29.08
CA GLU A 3 -37.32 1.99 -30.24
C GLU A 3 -38.69 1.28 -30.30
N LEU A 4 -39.43 1.25 -29.21
CA LEU A 4 -40.78 0.64 -29.16
C LEU A 4 -41.87 1.49 -29.86
N ASN A 5 -41.59 2.77 -30.10
CA ASN A 5 -42.53 3.69 -30.75
C ASN A 5 -42.31 3.83 -32.27
N LEU A 6 -41.41 3.02 -32.86
CA LEU A 6 -41.16 3.03 -34.29
C LEU A 6 -42.07 2.00 -35.01
N MET A 7 -42.60 2.36 -36.18
CA MET A 7 -43.39 1.41 -36.99
C MET A 7 -42.55 0.15 -37.31
N PRO A 8 -43.13 -1.06 -37.27
CA PRO A 8 -42.42 -2.33 -37.52
C PRO A 8 -41.65 -2.32 -38.85
N ALA A 9 -42.18 -1.69 -39.89
CA ALA A 9 -41.51 -1.56 -41.18
C ALA A 9 -40.21 -0.73 -41.15
N VAL A 10 -40.05 0.20 -40.19
CA VAL A 10 -38.81 1.00 -40.00
C VAL A 10 -37.79 0.21 -39.23
N LEU A 11 -38.21 -0.66 -38.29
CA LEU A 11 -37.34 -1.54 -37.54
C LEU A 11 -36.71 -2.65 -38.39
N MET A 12 -37.40 -3.07 -39.44
CA MET A 12 -36.94 -4.12 -40.38
C MET A 12 -35.99 -3.59 -41.47
N ARG A 13 -35.89 -2.28 -41.66
CA ARG A 13 -34.94 -1.73 -42.65
C ARG A 13 -33.51 -1.72 -42.07
N PRO A 14 -32.50 -2.14 -42.85
CA PRO A 14 -31.10 -1.99 -42.43
C PRO A 14 -30.81 -0.52 -42.13
N LYS A 15 -30.32 -0.24 -40.93
CA LYS A 15 -29.98 1.14 -40.54
C LYS A 15 -28.87 1.66 -41.47
N ALA A 16 -29.11 2.79 -42.11
CA ALA A 16 -28.12 3.43 -42.96
C ALA A 16 -26.77 3.64 -42.25
N PRO A 17 -25.65 3.41 -42.96
CA PRO A 17 -24.32 3.61 -42.35
C PRO A 17 -24.20 5.01 -41.79
N LYS A 18 -23.87 5.12 -40.51
CA LYS A 18 -23.64 6.44 -39.87
C LYS A 18 -22.44 7.10 -40.52
N LEU A 19 -22.63 8.34 -41.02
CA LEU A 19 -21.57 9.18 -41.54
C LEU A 19 -20.45 9.33 -40.49
N GLY A 20 -19.20 9.09 -40.90
CA GLY A 20 -18.03 9.16 -40.03
C GLY A 20 -17.83 10.62 -39.54
N LYS A 21 -18.05 10.86 -38.23
CA LYS A 21 -17.71 12.14 -37.59
C LYS A 21 -16.22 12.17 -37.29
N ARG A 22 -15.59 13.35 -37.44
CA ARG A 22 -14.18 13.56 -37.02
C ARG A 22 -14.04 13.26 -35.55
N ILE A 23 -13.01 12.51 -35.19
CA ILE A 23 -12.69 12.17 -33.79
C ILE A 23 -11.76 13.24 -33.18
N VAL A 24 -11.78 13.36 -31.83
CA VAL A 24 -10.98 14.35 -31.11
C VAL A 24 -9.47 14.17 -31.39
N LEU A 25 -9.02 12.93 -31.57
CA LEU A 25 -7.61 12.63 -31.88
C LEU A 25 -7.16 13.21 -33.24
N GLU A 26 -8.08 13.41 -34.19
CA GLU A 26 -7.76 14.07 -35.50
C GLU A 26 -7.41 15.54 -35.33
N ARG A 27 -7.85 16.19 -34.24
CA ARG A 27 -7.51 17.58 -33.93
C ARG A 27 -6.06 17.73 -33.46
N ILE A 28 -5.47 16.65 -32.92
CA ILE A 28 -4.06 16.62 -32.50
C ILE A 28 -3.21 16.20 -33.69
N THR A 29 -2.93 17.16 -34.59
CA THR A 29 -2.29 16.94 -35.87
C THR A 29 -0.91 16.29 -35.77
N PHE A 30 -0.15 16.57 -34.72
CA PHE A 30 1.17 15.98 -34.47
C PHE A 30 1.13 14.47 -34.27
N ILE A 31 0.20 13.98 -33.46
CA ILE A 31 0.01 12.54 -33.21
C ILE A 31 -0.61 11.88 -34.44
N TRP A 32 -1.65 12.50 -35.01
CA TRP A 32 -2.39 11.95 -36.13
C TRP A 32 -1.53 11.74 -37.40
N LYS A 33 -0.60 12.65 -37.69
CA LYS A 33 0.31 12.51 -38.85
C LYS A 33 1.28 11.33 -38.73
N ARG A 34 1.68 10.97 -37.51
CA ARG A 34 2.63 9.85 -37.26
C ARG A 34 1.96 8.47 -37.25
N LEU A 35 0.65 8.39 -37.18
CA LEU A 35 -0.07 7.12 -37.19
C LEU A 35 -0.12 6.53 -38.60
N SER A 36 0.11 5.21 -38.70
CA SER A 36 -0.11 4.43 -39.93
C SER A 36 -1.60 4.39 -40.32
N PHE A 37 -1.90 4.06 -41.56
CA PHE A 37 -3.29 3.94 -42.03
C PHE A 37 -4.11 3.01 -41.14
N ASN A 38 -3.59 1.83 -40.84
CA ASN A 38 -4.26 0.84 -40.00
C ASN A 38 -4.55 1.35 -38.58
N GLN A 39 -3.60 2.10 -37.99
CA GLN A 39 -3.81 2.73 -36.67
C GLN A 39 -4.87 3.81 -36.71
N LYS A 40 -4.94 4.63 -37.76
CA LYS A 40 -5.98 5.64 -37.98
C LYS A 40 -7.37 5.00 -38.06
N VAL A 41 -7.49 3.89 -38.82
CA VAL A 41 -8.74 3.13 -38.91
C VAL A 41 -9.16 2.55 -37.58
N THR A 42 -8.22 1.93 -36.83
CA THR A 42 -8.49 1.39 -35.50
C THR A 42 -8.98 2.49 -34.54
N MET A 43 -8.34 3.65 -34.51
CA MET A 43 -8.77 4.77 -33.67
C MET A 43 -10.16 5.26 -34.01
N ARG A 44 -10.49 5.41 -35.32
CA ARG A 44 -11.85 5.77 -35.76
C ARG A 44 -12.89 4.75 -35.31
N ASN A 45 -12.57 3.47 -35.38
CA ASN A 45 -13.46 2.40 -34.97
C ASN A 45 -13.69 2.40 -33.45
N ILE A 46 -12.65 2.58 -32.64
CA ILE A 46 -12.73 2.70 -31.17
C ILE A 46 -13.73 3.81 -30.79
N PHE A 47 -13.59 4.99 -31.37
CA PHE A 47 -14.44 6.15 -31.03
C PHE A 47 -15.83 6.10 -31.68
N ARG A 48 -16.06 5.27 -32.68
CA ARG A 48 -17.38 5.06 -33.29
C ARG A 48 -18.37 4.41 -32.32
N TYR A 49 -17.90 3.47 -31.49
CA TYR A 49 -18.69 2.72 -30.52
C TYR A 49 -18.41 3.16 -29.08
N LYS A 50 -18.77 4.41 -28.76
CA LYS A 50 -18.44 5.04 -27.47
C LYS A 50 -18.87 4.24 -26.24
N LYS A 51 -20.06 3.63 -26.22
CA LYS A 51 -20.55 2.83 -25.09
C LYS A 51 -19.59 1.66 -24.80
N ARG A 52 -19.18 0.94 -25.85
CA ARG A 52 -18.23 -0.18 -25.74
C ARG A 52 -16.85 0.31 -25.29
N PHE A 53 -16.38 1.42 -25.86
CA PHE A 53 -15.12 2.06 -25.46
C PHE A 53 -15.06 2.32 -23.96
N PHE A 54 -16.05 3.03 -23.41
CA PHE A 54 -16.10 3.31 -21.98
C PHE A 54 -16.24 2.06 -21.12
N MET A 55 -17.09 1.12 -21.54
CA MET A 55 -17.30 -0.15 -20.81
C MET A 55 -16.01 -0.99 -20.75
N SER A 56 -15.26 -1.06 -21.85
CA SER A 56 -13.96 -1.75 -21.90
C SER A 56 -12.94 -1.08 -21.00
N ILE A 57 -12.79 0.23 -21.09
CA ILE A 57 -11.82 0.98 -20.28
C ILE A 57 -12.14 0.87 -18.80
N ILE A 58 -13.40 1.07 -18.40
CA ILE A 58 -13.81 0.97 -17.00
C ILE A 58 -13.55 -0.44 -16.46
N GLY A 59 -13.89 -1.48 -17.23
CA GLY A 59 -13.66 -2.87 -16.85
C GLY A 59 -12.18 -3.18 -16.66
N ILE A 60 -11.34 -2.83 -17.64
CA ILE A 60 -9.90 -3.07 -17.58
C ILE A 60 -9.25 -2.21 -16.47
N ALA A 61 -9.64 -0.95 -16.35
CA ALA A 61 -9.14 -0.06 -15.29
C ALA A 61 -9.50 -0.59 -13.90
N GLY A 62 -10.73 -1.08 -13.70
CA GLY A 62 -11.15 -1.68 -12.44
C GLY A 62 -10.32 -2.92 -12.08
N CYS A 63 -10.11 -3.82 -13.05
CA CYS A 63 -9.27 -5.02 -12.84
C CYS A 63 -7.81 -4.64 -12.52
N THR A 64 -7.23 -3.70 -13.28
CA THR A 64 -5.87 -3.20 -13.01
C THR A 64 -5.77 -2.54 -11.63
N ALA A 65 -6.80 -1.75 -11.26
CA ALA A 65 -6.86 -1.12 -9.94
C ALA A 65 -6.86 -2.15 -8.80
N LEU A 66 -7.62 -3.26 -8.95
CA LEU A 66 -7.63 -4.34 -7.96
C LEU A 66 -6.27 -5.03 -7.85
N ILE A 67 -5.58 -5.27 -8.96
CA ILE A 67 -4.24 -5.87 -8.95
C ILE A 67 -3.24 -4.94 -8.25
N ILE A 68 -3.25 -3.63 -8.56
CA ILE A 68 -2.40 -2.64 -7.90
C ILE A 68 -2.69 -2.59 -6.40
N THR A 69 -3.97 -2.60 -6.02
CA THR A 69 -4.36 -2.61 -4.63
C THR A 69 -3.86 -3.85 -3.90
N GLY A 70 -3.94 -5.04 -4.52
CA GLY A 70 -3.41 -6.27 -3.94
C GLY A 70 -1.91 -6.19 -3.66
N PHE A 71 -1.11 -5.82 -4.67
CA PHE A 71 0.33 -5.61 -4.47
C PHE A 71 0.63 -4.48 -3.49
N GLY A 72 -0.17 -3.42 -3.52
CA GLY A 72 -0.03 -2.29 -2.62
C GLY A 72 -0.27 -2.66 -1.16
N VAL A 73 -1.34 -3.40 -0.86
CA VAL A 73 -1.63 -3.89 0.49
C VAL A 73 -0.50 -4.79 0.99
N LYS A 74 -0.01 -5.72 0.16
CA LYS A 74 1.15 -6.53 0.51
C LYS A 74 2.34 -5.66 0.92
N HIS A 75 2.72 -4.72 0.05
CA HIS A 75 3.85 -3.83 0.32
C HIS A 75 3.64 -3.02 1.59
N SER A 76 2.44 -2.44 1.77
CA SER A 76 2.13 -1.61 2.93
C SER A 76 2.21 -2.36 4.26
N VAL A 77 1.78 -3.62 4.28
CA VAL A 77 1.81 -4.45 5.50
C VAL A 77 3.23 -4.97 5.78
N SER A 78 3.90 -5.55 4.76
CA SER A 78 5.26 -6.09 4.93
C SER A 78 6.30 -5.01 5.26
N ALA A 79 6.13 -3.80 4.72
CA ALA A 79 7.06 -2.70 4.99
C ALA A 79 6.96 -2.13 6.42
N VAL A 80 5.92 -2.48 7.19
CA VAL A 80 5.80 -2.05 8.60
C VAL A 80 6.96 -2.56 9.43
N VAL A 81 7.33 -3.83 9.26
CA VAL A 81 8.43 -4.46 10.02
C VAL A 81 9.75 -3.75 9.74
N ASP A 82 10.09 -3.61 8.46
CA ASP A 82 11.32 -2.94 8.06
C ASP A 82 11.37 -1.50 8.56
N LYS A 83 10.27 -0.76 8.42
CA LYS A 83 10.18 0.62 8.87
C LYS A 83 10.26 0.75 10.39
N GLN A 84 9.52 -0.08 11.13
CA GLN A 84 9.49 0.01 12.58
C GLN A 84 10.81 -0.42 13.22
N TYR A 85 11.34 -1.58 12.80
CA TYR A 85 12.46 -2.22 13.51
C TYR A 85 13.84 -1.95 12.91
N HIS A 86 13.93 -1.30 11.74
CA HIS A 86 15.22 -0.88 11.17
C HIS A 86 15.33 0.64 11.00
N ASP A 87 14.23 1.35 10.67
CA ASP A 87 14.27 2.79 10.45
C ASP A 87 13.95 3.58 11.72
N VAL A 88 12.91 3.17 12.50
CA VAL A 88 12.43 3.89 13.69
C VAL A 88 13.18 3.42 14.95
N LEU A 89 13.09 2.14 15.30
CA LEU A 89 13.78 1.54 16.44
C LEU A 89 15.16 1.06 16.01
N LYS A 90 16.19 1.57 16.63
CA LYS A 90 17.59 1.26 16.30
C LYS A 90 18.31 0.42 17.35
N TYR A 91 17.63 0.10 18.45
CA TYR A 91 18.19 -0.78 19.45
C TYR A 91 17.96 -2.25 19.06
N ASP A 92 18.92 -3.10 19.41
CA ASP A 92 18.93 -4.51 19.02
C ASP A 92 18.25 -5.40 20.06
N ALA A 93 18.24 -4.98 21.32
CA ALA A 93 17.67 -5.72 22.41
C ALA A 93 17.02 -4.83 23.47
N LEU A 94 15.99 -5.36 24.09
CA LEU A 94 15.24 -4.78 25.21
C LEU A 94 15.43 -5.66 26.44
N VAL A 95 15.84 -5.05 27.55
CA VAL A 95 15.84 -5.69 28.86
C VAL A 95 14.69 -5.13 29.68
N ARG A 96 13.80 -6.00 30.12
CA ARG A 96 12.75 -5.64 31.08
C ARG A 96 13.23 -6.05 32.47
N LEU A 97 13.38 -5.08 33.35
CA LEU A 97 13.76 -5.30 34.74
C LEU A 97 12.59 -5.91 35.52
N ASP A 98 12.88 -6.75 36.51
CA ASP A 98 11.84 -7.32 37.37
C ASP A 98 11.21 -6.26 38.26
N ASP A 99 12.02 -5.30 38.76
CA ASP A 99 11.58 -4.17 39.55
C ASP A 99 12.10 -2.84 38.94
N SER A 100 11.38 -1.74 39.22
CA SER A 100 11.84 -0.41 38.84
C SER A 100 12.98 0.01 39.75
N ILE A 101 14.07 0.53 39.15
CA ILE A 101 15.27 1.00 39.86
C ILE A 101 15.43 2.50 39.76
N SER A 102 16.16 3.06 40.69
CA SER A 102 16.52 4.48 40.67
C SER A 102 17.48 4.82 39.53
N THR A 103 17.53 6.08 39.12
CA THR A 103 18.46 6.54 38.08
C THR A 103 19.95 6.36 38.50
N SER A 104 20.25 6.38 39.77
CA SER A 104 21.60 6.14 40.29
C SER A 104 22.03 4.66 40.17
N GLU A 105 21.14 3.73 40.44
CA GLU A 105 21.35 2.29 40.25
C GLU A 105 21.43 1.94 38.75
N ALA A 106 20.59 2.55 37.91
CA ALA A 106 20.64 2.40 36.47
C ALA A 106 22.02 2.76 35.91
N LYS A 107 22.61 3.87 36.34
CA LYS A 107 23.98 4.27 35.93
C LYS A 107 25.05 3.23 36.33
N LYS A 108 24.90 2.58 37.48
CA LYS A 108 25.80 1.49 37.88
C LYS A 108 25.64 0.26 36.99
N TYR A 109 24.40 -0.13 36.68
CA TYR A 109 24.12 -1.26 35.80
C TYR A 109 24.55 -0.97 34.37
N GLN A 110 24.33 0.22 33.87
CA GLN A 110 24.78 0.68 32.55
C GLN A 110 26.32 0.51 32.41
N LYS A 111 27.09 0.96 33.41
CA LYS A 111 28.56 0.82 33.42
C LYS A 111 28.98 -0.67 33.35
N ASN A 112 28.29 -1.56 34.06
CA ASN A 112 28.57 -2.99 34.05
C ASN A 112 28.24 -3.63 32.70
N LEU A 113 27.14 -3.23 32.05
CA LEU A 113 26.75 -3.74 30.74
C LEU A 113 27.67 -3.27 29.63
N LEU A 114 28.13 -2.02 29.67
CA LEU A 114 29.08 -1.45 28.71
C LEU A 114 30.47 -2.10 28.75
N GLN A 115 30.83 -2.77 29.87
CA GLN A 115 32.06 -3.57 29.95
C GLN A 115 31.99 -4.90 29.21
N ARG A 116 30.80 -5.29 28.67
CA ARG A 116 30.65 -6.50 27.93
C ARG A 116 30.97 -6.30 26.46
N ASP A 117 31.74 -7.21 25.88
CA ASP A 117 32.17 -7.12 24.48
C ASP A 117 31.03 -7.10 23.49
N ALA A 118 29.87 -7.69 23.86
CA ALA A 118 28.68 -7.73 23.04
C ALA A 118 27.94 -6.39 22.95
N VAL A 119 28.05 -5.53 23.97
CA VAL A 119 27.24 -4.31 24.13
C VAL A 119 27.98 -3.09 23.59
N ASN A 120 27.28 -2.26 22.82
CA ASN A 120 27.80 -1.00 22.29
C ASN A 120 27.29 0.20 23.08
N ASN A 121 25.97 0.34 23.20
CA ASN A 121 25.33 1.38 24.01
C ASN A 121 24.22 0.78 24.85
N VAL A 122 23.92 1.42 25.95
CA VAL A 122 22.82 1.07 26.87
C VAL A 122 22.12 2.36 27.29
N GLU A 123 20.81 2.39 27.23
CA GLU A 123 20.00 3.48 27.75
C GLU A 123 18.87 2.94 28.61
N TYR A 124 18.75 3.45 29.82
CA TYR A 124 17.66 3.09 30.72
C TYR A 124 16.47 4.02 30.54
N VAL A 125 15.30 3.44 30.52
CA VAL A 125 14.03 4.16 30.29
C VAL A 125 12.95 3.69 31.27
N LEU A 126 12.03 4.58 31.57
CA LEU A 126 10.72 4.18 32.06
C LEU A 126 9.86 3.83 30.85
N ASN A 127 9.30 2.63 30.82
CA ASN A 127 8.36 2.18 29.82
C ASN A 127 7.08 1.76 30.56
N GLN A 128 6.04 2.58 30.45
CA GLN A 128 4.79 2.41 31.22
C GLN A 128 3.58 2.57 30.31
N SER A 129 2.60 1.69 30.50
CA SER A 129 1.29 1.81 29.88
C SER A 129 0.55 3.03 30.40
N ILE A 130 -0.07 3.76 29.50
CA ILE A 130 -0.83 4.98 29.80
C ILE A 130 -2.13 5.00 28.98
N ASP A 131 -3.11 5.74 29.47
CA ASP A 131 -4.23 6.18 28.67
C ASP A 131 -3.98 7.61 28.20
N ILE A 132 -4.16 7.83 26.90
CA ILE A 132 -3.97 9.13 26.24
C ILE A 132 -5.35 9.69 25.97
N LEU A 133 -5.65 10.84 26.54
CA LEU A 133 -7.01 11.40 26.58
C LEU A 133 -7.08 12.71 25.82
N LYS A 134 -8.04 12.81 24.89
CA LYS A 134 -8.39 14.07 24.23
C LYS A 134 -9.84 14.05 23.76
N ASN A 135 -10.61 15.10 24.04
CA ASN A 135 -11.97 15.32 23.50
C ASN A 135 -12.96 14.15 23.68
N LYS A 136 -12.89 13.34 24.72
CA LYS A 136 -13.66 12.11 25.00
C LYS A 136 -13.16 10.85 24.27
N GLU A 137 -12.04 10.90 23.61
CA GLU A 137 -11.38 9.72 23.06
C GLU A 137 -10.28 9.27 24.03
N ASP A 138 -10.28 7.98 24.33
CA ASP A 138 -9.34 7.31 25.20
C ASP A 138 -8.54 6.32 24.35
N LEU A 139 -7.25 6.53 24.23
CA LEU A 139 -6.37 5.64 23.51
C LEU A 139 -5.37 5.01 24.45
N TYR A 140 -5.23 3.69 24.37
CA TYR A 140 -4.17 2.98 25.03
C TYR A 140 -2.82 3.26 24.37
N GLY A 141 -1.83 3.65 25.15
CA GLY A 141 -0.50 3.96 24.67
C GLY A 141 0.61 3.57 25.64
N THR A 142 1.83 3.87 25.25
CA THR A 142 3.05 3.60 26.01
C THR A 142 3.86 4.87 26.17
N LEU A 143 4.06 5.29 27.40
CA LEU A 143 4.98 6.36 27.76
C LEU A 143 6.41 5.81 27.84
N VAL A 144 7.32 6.42 27.12
CA VAL A 144 8.75 6.14 27.20
C VAL A 144 9.50 7.38 27.67
N VAL A 145 10.04 7.32 28.87
CA VAL A 145 10.83 8.42 29.44
C VAL A 145 12.30 8.05 29.43
N TYR A 146 13.10 8.86 28.76
CA TYR A 146 14.54 8.68 28.66
C TYR A 146 15.27 9.35 29.83
N GLN A 147 16.20 8.58 30.45
CA GLN A 147 17.03 9.09 31.53
C GLN A 147 18.07 10.12 31.03
N SER A 148 18.61 9.88 29.82
CA SER A 148 19.59 10.79 29.21
C SER A 148 19.14 11.15 27.78
N MET A 149 19.39 12.42 27.41
CA MET A 149 19.17 12.91 26.05
C MET A 149 20.40 12.68 25.16
N GLU A 150 21.53 12.34 25.76
CA GLU A 150 22.76 12.06 25.06
C GLU A 150 22.58 10.71 24.28
N ASN A 151 22.96 10.71 23.02
CA ASN A 151 22.93 9.48 22.18
C ASN A 151 21.55 8.83 21.96
N ILE A 152 20.44 9.47 22.32
CA ILE A 152 19.08 8.94 22.12
C ILE A 152 18.83 8.50 20.65
N SER A 153 19.48 9.17 19.70
CA SER A 153 19.43 8.84 18.27
C SER A 153 20.06 7.49 17.91
N ASN A 154 20.80 6.86 18.84
CA ASN A 154 21.30 5.49 18.67
C ASN A 154 20.22 4.45 18.95
N PHE A 155 19.15 4.83 19.62
CA PHE A 155 18.09 3.92 20.05
C PHE A 155 16.78 4.16 19.31
N VAL A 156 16.43 5.43 19.04
CA VAL A 156 15.21 5.79 18.30
C VAL A 156 15.51 6.93 17.32
N ASN A 157 15.01 6.79 16.11
CA ASN A 157 15.11 7.80 15.08
C ASN A 157 13.85 8.69 15.09
N PHE A 158 13.91 9.78 15.82
CA PHE A 158 12.85 10.77 15.84
C PHE A 158 12.81 11.53 14.51
N LYS A 159 11.88 11.18 13.65
CA LYS A 159 11.71 11.78 12.33
C LYS A 159 10.28 12.28 12.19
N ASP A 160 10.12 13.55 11.85
CA ASP A 160 8.81 14.15 11.63
C ASP A 160 8.05 13.45 10.52
N TYR A 161 6.81 13.06 10.81
CA TYR A 161 5.98 12.28 9.90
C TYR A 161 5.63 13.02 8.60
N LYS A 162 5.39 14.33 8.68
CA LYS A 162 4.96 15.13 7.51
C LYS A 162 6.14 15.60 6.66
N THR A 163 7.23 16.04 7.30
CA THR A 163 8.36 16.70 6.63
C THR A 163 9.57 15.79 6.43
N GLY A 164 9.65 14.69 7.17
CA GLY A 164 10.79 13.79 7.20
C GLY A 164 12.05 14.37 7.88
N LYS A 165 11.95 15.54 8.52
CA LYS A 165 13.07 16.17 9.23
C LYS A 165 13.30 15.49 10.58
N LYS A 166 14.54 15.55 11.06
CA LYS A 166 14.89 15.06 12.39
C LYS A 166 14.22 15.93 13.45
N LEU A 167 13.53 15.29 14.41
CA LEU A 167 13.00 15.90 15.62
C LEU A 167 14.03 15.74 16.74
N VAL A 168 13.99 16.66 17.69
CA VAL A 168 14.78 16.60 18.93
C VAL A 168 13.80 16.47 20.09
N LEU A 169 14.00 15.47 20.94
CA LEU A 169 13.28 15.37 22.20
C LEU A 169 13.89 16.39 23.16
N ASP A 170 13.08 17.24 23.72
CA ASP A 170 13.47 18.30 24.64
C ASP A 170 12.53 18.37 25.86
N ASP A 171 12.73 19.39 26.70
CA ASP A 171 11.91 19.59 27.91
C ASP A 171 10.63 20.43 27.64
N ASP A 172 10.43 20.94 26.41
CA ASP A 172 9.30 21.79 26.04
C ASP A 172 8.00 21.02 25.83
N GLY A 173 8.10 19.71 25.55
CA GLY A 173 6.93 18.87 25.30
C GLY A 173 7.26 17.42 24.97
N VAL A 174 6.22 16.68 24.61
CA VAL A 174 6.33 15.25 24.24
C VAL A 174 6.38 15.07 22.74
N ILE A 175 7.05 14.01 22.29
CA ILE A 175 6.97 13.54 20.90
C ILE A 175 5.96 12.40 20.85
N LEU A 176 4.96 12.56 19.98
CA LEU A 176 3.82 11.65 19.82
C LEU A 176 3.96 10.84 18.54
N SER A 177 3.51 9.58 18.54
CA SER A 177 3.41 8.79 17.30
C SER A 177 2.35 9.35 16.36
N ALA A 178 2.61 9.30 15.04
CA ALA A 178 1.74 9.89 14.03
C ALA A 178 0.32 9.30 14.01
N LYS A 179 0.18 8.00 14.28
CA LYS A 179 -1.15 7.35 14.37
C LYS A 179 -1.96 7.89 15.54
N THR A 180 -1.34 8.05 16.70
CA THR A 180 -1.99 8.63 17.89
C THR A 180 -2.46 10.07 17.63
N ALA A 181 -1.59 10.87 16.97
CA ALA A 181 -1.95 12.23 16.59
C ALA A 181 -3.13 12.29 15.61
N GLU A 182 -3.19 11.35 14.65
CA GLU A 182 -4.29 11.23 13.69
C GLU A 182 -5.62 10.83 14.38
N LEU A 183 -5.56 9.88 15.33
CA LEU A 183 -6.75 9.40 16.05
C LEU A 183 -7.32 10.45 17.01
N LEU A 184 -6.46 11.21 17.69
CA LEU A 184 -6.87 12.25 18.63
C LEU A 184 -7.16 13.61 17.98
N ASP A 185 -6.91 13.73 16.67
CA ASP A 185 -7.02 14.98 15.90
C ASP A 185 -6.23 16.13 16.55
N VAL A 186 -4.93 15.89 16.81
CA VAL A 186 -4.02 16.85 17.43
C VAL A 186 -2.85 17.20 16.51
N GLU A 187 -2.36 18.43 16.67
CA GLU A 187 -1.18 18.96 15.96
C GLU A 187 -0.06 19.36 16.92
N VAL A 188 1.11 19.67 16.36
CA VAL A 188 2.24 20.22 17.14
C VAL A 188 1.83 21.54 17.78
N ASN A 189 2.20 21.73 19.04
CA ASN A 189 1.82 22.78 19.99
C ASN A 189 0.45 22.65 20.63
N ASP A 190 -0.36 21.65 20.30
CA ASP A 190 -1.54 21.30 21.08
C ASP A 190 -1.16 20.70 22.44
N THR A 191 -2.15 20.62 23.33
CA THR A 191 -2.03 19.91 24.61
C THR A 191 -2.96 18.71 24.63
N MET A 192 -2.55 17.67 25.34
CA MET A 192 -3.35 16.47 25.62
C MET A 192 -3.16 16.04 27.06
N ASP A 193 -4.05 15.23 27.56
CA ASP A 193 -3.93 14.63 28.89
C ASP A 193 -3.40 13.19 28.77
N ILE A 194 -2.46 12.83 29.63
CA ILE A 194 -2.01 11.46 29.84
C ILE A 194 -2.41 11.02 31.22
N GLU A 195 -2.97 9.80 31.33
CA GLU A 195 -3.33 9.23 32.63
C GLU A 195 -2.29 8.18 33.04
N LEU A 196 -1.65 8.43 34.17
CA LEU A 196 -0.63 7.58 34.78
C LEU A 196 -1.14 7.13 36.15
N SER A 197 -1.37 5.84 36.32
CA SER A 197 -1.81 5.26 37.60
C SER A 197 -3.04 5.95 38.21
N GLY A 198 -3.99 6.37 37.36
CA GLY A 198 -5.23 7.05 37.77
C GLY A 198 -5.12 8.56 37.96
N THR A 199 -3.94 9.17 37.70
CA THR A 199 -3.73 10.61 37.77
C THR A 199 -3.55 11.19 36.37
N LYS A 200 -4.25 12.28 36.06
CA LYS A 200 -4.16 12.98 34.77
C LYS A 200 -3.13 14.09 34.81
N TYR A 201 -2.33 14.13 33.77
CA TYR A 201 -1.30 15.15 33.58
C TYR A 201 -1.46 15.77 32.20
N ASN A 202 -1.51 17.11 32.16
CA ASN A 202 -1.56 17.84 30.90
C ASN A 202 -0.17 18.05 30.33
N VAL A 203 0.04 17.65 29.08
CA VAL A 203 1.34 17.76 28.39
C VAL A 203 1.18 18.41 27.04
N LYS A 204 2.19 19.21 26.64
CA LYS A 204 2.26 19.84 25.34
C LYS A 204 2.94 18.92 24.32
N ILE A 205 2.48 18.93 23.09
CA ILE A 205 3.04 18.15 21.97
C ILE A 205 4.11 19.02 21.29
N SER A 206 5.38 18.61 21.37
CA SER A 206 6.52 19.30 20.71
C SER A 206 6.81 18.73 19.32
N GLY A 207 6.40 17.48 19.04
CA GLY A 207 6.63 16.83 17.75
C GLY A 207 5.71 15.65 17.49
N ILE A 208 5.50 15.32 16.20
CA ILE A 208 4.76 14.14 15.76
C ILE A 208 5.70 13.31 14.88
N MET A 209 6.09 12.12 15.36
CA MET A 209 7.07 11.29 14.71
C MET A 209 6.46 10.18 13.87
N GLU A 210 7.21 9.78 12.84
CA GLU A 210 6.97 8.56 12.07
C GLU A 210 7.10 7.35 13.01
N ASN A 211 6.01 6.59 13.16
CA ASN A 211 5.97 5.35 13.94
C ASN A 211 4.84 4.46 13.39
N TYR A 212 5.10 3.16 13.29
CA TYR A 212 4.21 2.24 12.58
C TYR A 212 3.51 1.22 13.48
N PHE A 213 4.04 1.00 14.68
CA PHE A 213 3.48 0.03 15.62
C PHE A 213 3.47 0.59 17.03
N MET A 214 2.37 0.43 17.75
CA MET A 214 2.07 0.96 19.08
C MET A 214 1.93 2.50 19.12
N ASN A 215 1.18 2.96 20.10
CA ASN A 215 0.98 4.38 20.38
C ASN A 215 2.02 4.83 21.41
N TYR A 216 3.09 5.46 20.95
CA TYR A 216 4.16 5.94 21.85
C TYR A 216 4.03 7.43 22.14
N VAL A 217 4.31 7.76 23.40
CA VAL A 217 4.57 9.11 23.90
C VAL A 217 5.99 9.15 24.47
N TYR A 218 6.86 9.90 23.85
CA TYR A 218 8.26 10.05 24.30
C TYR A 218 8.42 11.33 25.09
N MET A 219 9.10 11.25 26.26
CA MET A 219 9.27 12.35 27.19
C MET A 219 10.69 12.36 27.76
N SER A 220 11.22 13.54 28.07
CA SER A 220 12.48 13.68 28.80
C SER A 220 12.28 13.42 30.30
N GLN A 221 13.36 13.08 31.02
CA GLN A 221 13.33 12.95 32.46
C GLN A 221 12.88 14.27 33.13
N ASN A 222 13.48 15.41 32.73
CA ASN A 222 13.16 16.69 33.32
C ASN A 222 11.69 17.07 33.19
N LEU A 223 11.10 16.83 32.00
CA LEU A 223 9.70 17.08 31.77
C LEU A 223 8.84 16.16 32.64
N TYR A 224 9.19 14.85 32.70
CA TYR A 224 8.44 13.86 33.52
C TYR A 224 8.42 14.28 34.99
N GLU A 225 9.59 14.62 35.59
CA GLU A 225 9.70 15.02 36.99
C GLU A 225 8.99 16.35 37.26
N SER A 226 9.02 17.30 36.32
CA SER A 226 8.30 18.56 36.43
C SER A 226 6.79 18.43 36.41
N VAL A 227 6.25 17.51 35.56
CA VAL A 227 4.83 17.31 35.38
C VAL A 227 4.24 16.42 36.48
N THR A 228 4.95 15.36 36.87
CA THR A 228 4.45 14.37 37.84
C THR A 228 4.84 14.69 39.28
N ALA A 229 5.83 15.56 39.51
CA ALA A 229 6.47 15.81 40.80
C ALA A 229 7.03 14.52 41.46
N GLN A 230 7.42 13.53 40.64
CA GLN A 230 7.99 12.26 41.11
C GLN A 230 9.38 12.04 40.49
N ASP A 231 10.30 11.48 41.26
CA ASP A 231 11.61 11.06 40.76
C ASP A 231 11.45 9.94 39.75
N LEU A 232 12.19 10.00 38.63
CA LEU A 232 12.18 9.00 37.60
C LEU A 232 12.74 7.66 38.14
N LYS A 233 11.94 6.60 38.01
CA LYS A 233 12.37 5.22 38.19
C LYS A 233 12.28 4.52 36.83
N VAL A 234 13.32 3.82 36.46
CA VAL A 234 13.41 3.11 35.17
C VAL A 234 13.16 1.62 35.37
N ASN A 235 12.51 1.02 34.39
CA ASN A 235 12.12 -0.39 34.43
C ASN A 235 12.56 -1.16 33.17
N ASN A 236 13.10 -0.46 32.18
CA ASN A 236 13.59 -1.08 30.95
C ASN A 236 14.97 -0.52 30.58
N ALA A 237 15.75 -1.31 29.82
CA ALA A 237 16.96 -0.84 29.18
C ALA A 237 16.95 -1.21 27.69
N PHE A 238 17.29 -0.27 26.84
CA PHE A 238 17.53 -0.48 25.42
C PHE A 238 19.02 -0.68 25.18
N LEU A 239 19.39 -1.70 24.41
CA LEU A 239 20.76 -2.05 24.10
C LEU A 239 21.02 -2.01 22.60
N THR A 240 22.13 -1.39 22.19
CA THR A 240 22.69 -1.63 20.85
C THR A 240 23.89 -2.57 20.98
N MET A 241 24.00 -3.52 20.05
CA MET A 241 25.01 -4.56 20.10
C MET A 241 26.09 -4.33 19.02
N LYS A 242 27.35 -4.66 19.36
CA LYS A 242 28.45 -4.61 18.39
C LYS A 242 28.34 -5.69 17.33
N LYS A 243 27.84 -6.86 17.70
CA LYS A 243 27.60 -8.02 16.83
C LYS A 243 26.40 -8.81 17.34
N MET A 244 25.62 -9.35 16.42
CA MET A 244 24.42 -10.13 16.69
C MET A 244 24.64 -11.65 16.53
N ASP A 245 25.88 -12.13 16.65
CA ASP A 245 26.21 -13.54 16.57
C ASP A 245 25.65 -14.32 17.75
N GLN A 246 25.30 -15.58 17.54
CA GLN A 246 24.69 -16.45 18.57
C GLN A 246 25.55 -16.60 19.83
N SER A 247 26.88 -16.57 19.69
CA SER A 247 27.82 -16.64 20.82
C SER A 247 27.70 -15.43 21.75
N TYR A 248 27.55 -14.21 21.17
CA TYR A 248 27.36 -13.00 21.93
C TYR A 248 25.98 -12.96 22.60
N LYS A 249 24.92 -13.40 21.90
CA LYS A 249 23.57 -13.52 22.45
C LYS A 249 23.56 -14.44 23.67
N THR A 250 24.10 -15.65 23.54
CA THR A 250 24.16 -16.63 24.63
C THR A 250 24.99 -16.16 25.84
N SER A 251 26.10 -15.46 25.56
CA SER A 251 26.93 -14.89 26.61
C SER A 251 26.19 -13.79 27.39
N LEU A 252 25.47 -12.93 26.71
CA LEU A 252 24.68 -11.85 27.31
C LEU A 252 23.50 -12.42 28.12
N GLU A 253 22.76 -13.38 27.55
CA GLU A 253 21.66 -14.07 28.25
C GLU A 253 22.11 -14.76 29.55
N LYS A 254 23.24 -15.45 29.51
CA LYS A 254 23.83 -16.07 30.68
C LYS A 254 24.17 -15.03 31.76
N TYR A 255 24.80 -13.95 31.37
CA TYR A 255 25.14 -12.85 32.27
C TYR A 255 23.91 -12.22 32.91
N MET A 256 22.84 -11.96 32.10
CA MET A 256 21.60 -11.38 32.61
C MET A 256 20.94 -12.29 33.67
N LYS A 257 20.88 -13.60 33.40
CA LYS A 257 20.38 -14.62 34.37
C LYS A 257 21.21 -14.67 35.63
N GLU A 258 22.56 -14.71 35.52
CA GLU A 258 23.46 -14.79 36.69
C GLU A 258 23.35 -13.57 37.60
N LYS A 259 23.05 -12.41 37.05
CA LYS A 259 22.94 -11.14 37.77
C LYS A 259 21.50 -10.74 38.12
N ASN A 260 20.54 -11.51 37.69
CA ASN A 260 19.10 -11.21 37.85
C ASN A 260 18.74 -9.81 37.34
N TYR A 261 19.23 -9.47 36.14
CA TYR A 261 19.00 -8.14 35.54
C TYR A 261 17.70 -8.05 34.75
N GLY A 262 16.81 -9.08 34.88
CA GLY A 262 15.54 -9.10 34.20
C GLY A 262 15.52 -9.90 32.89
N ASN A 263 14.49 -9.73 32.11
CA ASN A 263 14.23 -10.51 30.89
C ASN A 263 14.76 -9.79 29.65
N LEU A 264 15.59 -10.50 28.87
CA LEU A 264 16.17 -9.99 27.61
C LEU A 264 15.33 -10.46 26.41
N SER A 265 14.95 -9.54 25.56
CA SER A 265 14.25 -9.81 24.29
C SER A 265 15.00 -9.12 23.15
N TYR A 266 15.18 -9.82 22.03
CA TYR A 266 15.82 -9.28 20.82
C TYR A 266 14.76 -8.75 19.86
N ILE A 267 14.99 -7.57 19.29
CA ILE A 267 14.05 -6.91 18.37
C ILE A 267 13.85 -7.74 17.09
N ASN A 268 14.91 -8.36 16.57
CA ASN A 268 14.80 -9.21 15.38
C ASN A 268 13.83 -10.36 15.56
N ASN A 269 13.75 -10.97 16.76
CA ASN A 269 12.82 -12.05 17.03
C ASN A 269 11.36 -11.54 16.99
N ILE A 270 11.12 -10.32 17.47
CA ILE A 270 9.78 -9.69 17.43
C ILE A 270 9.40 -9.39 15.97
N GLY A 271 10.35 -8.90 15.16
CA GLY A 271 10.16 -8.69 13.74
C GLY A 271 9.82 -9.99 12.98
N GLU A 272 10.58 -11.07 13.22
CA GLU A 272 10.33 -12.38 12.60
C GLU A 272 8.97 -12.98 12.99
N GLU A 273 8.53 -12.82 14.23
CA GLU A 273 7.19 -13.26 14.67
C GLU A 273 6.09 -12.49 13.94
N PHE A 274 6.26 -11.18 13.76
CA PHE A 274 5.33 -10.36 13.01
C PHE A 274 5.31 -10.74 11.52
N ASP A 275 6.47 -10.94 10.90
CA ASP A 275 6.57 -11.40 9.50
C ASP A 275 5.87 -12.74 9.28
N ASN A 276 6.00 -13.69 10.20
CA ASN A 276 5.30 -14.96 10.13
C ASN A 276 3.78 -14.81 10.19
N GLN A 277 3.28 -13.86 10.97
CA GLN A 277 1.84 -13.53 11.00
C GLN A 277 1.39 -12.89 9.67
N VAL A 278 2.21 -12.01 9.09
CA VAL A 278 1.93 -11.34 7.81
C VAL A 278 1.93 -12.31 6.63
N GLN A 279 2.67 -13.42 6.68
CA GLN A 279 2.65 -14.43 5.61
C GLN A 279 1.24 -14.96 5.29
N SER A 280 0.35 -15.01 6.27
CA SER A 280 -1.05 -15.37 6.03
C SER A 280 -1.78 -14.40 5.09
N VAL A 281 -1.37 -13.13 5.09
CA VAL A 281 -1.91 -12.08 4.21
C VAL A 281 -1.52 -12.34 2.74
N ASP A 282 -0.37 -12.97 2.48
CA ASP A 282 0.05 -13.32 1.12
C ASP A 282 -0.96 -14.22 0.40
N LEU A 283 -1.56 -15.17 1.12
CA LEU A 283 -2.61 -16.02 0.54
C LEU A 283 -3.82 -15.20 0.09
N VAL A 284 -4.26 -14.26 0.92
CA VAL A 284 -5.40 -13.37 0.61
C VAL A 284 -5.10 -12.53 -0.63
N ILE A 285 -3.88 -12.02 -0.74
CA ILE A 285 -3.42 -11.21 -1.88
C ILE A 285 -3.38 -12.05 -3.17
N ILE A 286 -2.88 -13.29 -3.11
CA ILE A 286 -2.88 -14.19 -4.26
C ILE A 286 -4.31 -14.45 -4.73
N ILE A 287 -5.24 -14.74 -3.82
CA ILE A 287 -6.65 -14.92 -4.13
C ILE A 287 -7.22 -13.67 -4.81
N LEU A 288 -6.93 -12.48 -4.27
CA LEU A 288 -7.40 -11.22 -4.83
C LEU A 288 -6.87 -10.99 -6.26
N ILE A 289 -5.59 -11.27 -6.52
CA ILE A 289 -4.97 -11.17 -7.85
C ILE A 289 -5.63 -12.17 -8.82
N VAL A 290 -5.87 -13.40 -8.39
CA VAL A 290 -6.53 -14.44 -9.21
C VAL A 290 -7.96 -14.02 -9.52
N CYS A 291 -8.72 -13.52 -8.55
CA CYS A 291 -10.08 -13.02 -8.75
C CYS A 291 -10.11 -11.81 -9.70
N ALA A 292 -9.19 -10.87 -9.54
CA ALA A 292 -9.07 -9.72 -10.44
C ALA A 292 -8.70 -10.17 -11.87
N GLY A 293 -7.81 -11.15 -12.00
CA GLY A 293 -7.46 -11.76 -13.28
C GLY A 293 -8.63 -12.47 -13.95
N ALA A 294 -9.40 -13.26 -13.19
CA ALA A 294 -10.60 -13.93 -13.68
C ALA A 294 -11.67 -12.92 -14.12
N LEU A 295 -11.88 -11.84 -13.36
CA LEU A 295 -12.80 -10.78 -13.73
C LEU A 295 -12.35 -10.10 -15.03
N ASN A 296 -11.06 -9.78 -15.15
CA ASN A 296 -10.49 -9.20 -16.38
C ASN A 296 -10.71 -10.14 -17.59
N PHE A 297 -10.49 -11.44 -17.39
CA PHE A 297 -10.76 -12.45 -18.43
C PHE A 297 -12.22 -12.41 -18.88
N ILE A 298 -13.17 -12.46 -17.96
CA ILE A 298 -14.61 -12.47 -18.28
C ILE A 298 -15.01 -11.19 -19.02
N VAL A 299 -14.56 -10.03 -18.53
CA VAL A 299 -14.88 -8.72 -19.13
C VAL A 299 -14.34 -8.65 -20.56
N LEU A 300 -13.06 -8.94 -20.76
CA LEU A 300 -12.44 -8.87 -22.09
C LEU A 300 -12.97 -9.94 -23.04
N TYR A 301 -13.23 -11.16 -22.56
CA TYR A 301 -13.84 -12.21 -23.36
C TYR A 301 -15.20 -11.78 -23.89
N ASN A 302 -16.08 -11.30 -23.03
CA ASN A 302 -17.42 -10.85 -23.43
C ASN A 302 -17.35 -9.67 -24.40
N LEU A 303 -16.51 -8.67 -24.12
CA LEU A 303 -16.34 -7.50 -24.99
C LEU A 303 -15.78 -7.89 -26.37
N THR A 304 -14.79 -8.78 -26.41
CA THR A 304 -14.22 -9.26 -27.66
C THR A 304 -15.22 -10.10 -28.46
N ASN A 305 -16.00 -10.92 -27.78
CA ASN A 305 -17.05 -11.71 -28.42
C ASN A 305 -18.14 -10.83 -29.06
N ILE A 306 -18.63 -9.84 -28.33
CA ILE A 306 -19.57 -8.82 -28.85
C ILE A 306 -18.94 -8.08 -30.04
N ASN A 307 -17.67 -7.67 -29.95
CA ASN A 307 -16.97 -7.00 -31.04
C ASN A 307 -16.91 -7.86 -32.31
N ILE A 308 -16.61 -9.14 -32.18
CA ILE A 308 -16.57 -10.07 -33.31
C ILE A 308 -17.99 -10.25 -33.92
N GLN A 309 -19.02 -10.38 -33.09
CA GLN A 309 -20.41 -10.53 -33.58
C GLN A 309 -20.94 -9.31 -34.31
N GLU A 310 -20.72 -8.09 -33.74
CA GLU A 310 -21.15 -6.84 -34.39
C GLU A 310 -20.42 -6.57 -35.72
N ARG A 311 -19.20 -7.09 -35.88
CA ARG A 311 -18.37 -6.88 -37.08
C ARG A 311 -18.29 -8.13 -37.97
N LYS A 312 -19.18 -9.09 -37.77
CA LYS A 312 -19.16 -10.36 -38.49
C LYS A 312 -19.17 -10.18 -40.01
N SER A 313 -19.98 -9.25 -40.54
CA SER A 313 -20.04 -8.93 -41.98
C SER A 313 -18.77 -8.22 -42.48
N GLU A 314 -18.19 -7.27 -41.72
CA GLU A 314 -16.92 -6.60 -42.05
C GLU A 314 -15.79 -7.65 -42.12
N ILE A 315 -15.74 -8.57 -41.12
CA ILE A 315 -14.74 -9.64 -41.07
C ILE A 315 -14.89 -10.60 -42.27
N ALA A 316 -16.14 -10.97 -42.63
CA ALA A 316 -16.39 -11.80 -43.78
C ALA A 316 -15.94 -11.12 -45.07
N THR A 317 -16.23 -9.87 -45.29
CA THR A 317 -15.79 -9.08 -46.45
C THR A 317 -14.26 -9.05 -46.57
N ILE A 318 -13.54 -8.76 -45.47
CA ILE A 318 -12.07 -8.73 -45.46
C ILE A 318 -11.50 -10.11 -45.80
N LYS A 319 -12.09 -11.20 -45.27
CA LYS A 319 -11.69 -12.57 -45.60
C LYS A 319 -11.95 -12.94 -47.10
N VAL A 320 -13.06 -12.47 -47.66
CA VAL A 320 -13.39 -12.70 -49.09
C VAL A 320 -12.44 -11.90 -50.01
N LEU A 321 -11.99 -10.72 -49.59
CA LEU A 321 -10.99 -9.92 -50.29
C LEU A 321 -9.57 -10.54 -50.26
N GLY A 322 -9.39 -11.71 -49.62
CA GLY A 322 -8.14 -12.47 -49.66
C GLY A 322 -7.15 -12.12 -48.58
N PHE A 323 -7.54 -11.35 -47.55
CA PHE A 323 -6.64 -11.06 -46.42
C PHE A 323 -6.26 -12.34 -45.68
N ARG A 324 -4.98 -12.43 -45.29
CA ARG A 324 -4.46 -13.56 -44.52
C ARG A 324 -5.05 -13.57 -43.10
N ARG A 325 -5.22 -14.76 -42.52
CA ARG A 325 -5.75 -14.92 -41.14
C ARG A 325 -5.05 -14.02 -40.11
N LYS A 326 -3.74 -13.87 -40.21
CA LYS A 326 -2.96 -13.01 -39.32
C LYS A 326 -3.35 -11.53 -39.42
N GLU A 327 -3.59 -11.05 -40.63
CA GLU A 327 -3.98 -9.66 -40.88
C GLU A 327 -5.39 -9.35 -40.30
N VAL A 328 -6.29 -10.34 -40.39
CA VAL A 328 -7.62 -10.24 -39.77
C VAL A 328 -7.52 -10.24 -38.25
N TYR A 329 -6.64 -11.05 -37.65
CA TYR A 329 -6.40 -11.03 -36.21
C TYR A 329 -5.82 -9.69 -35.76
N ASP A 330 -4.79 -9.21 -36.43
CA ASP A 330 -4.14 -7.93 -36.11
C ASP A 330 -5.13 -6.76 -36.24
N TYR A 331 -6.08 -6.82 -37.18
CA TYR A 331 -7.11 -5.80 -37.35
C TYR A 331 -8.07 -5.72 -36.16
N ILE A 332 -8.50 -6.88 -35.60
CA ILE A 332 -9.47 -6.94 -34.51
C ILE A 332 -8.80 -6.77 -33.15
N PHE A 333 -7.72 -7.52 -32.88
CA PHE A 333 -7.11 -7.56 -31.56
C PHE A 333 -6.26 -6.33 -31.24
N ARG A 334 -5.80 -5.59 -32.24
CA ARG A 334 -5.13 -4.31 -32.01
C ARG A 334 -5.98 -3.32 -31.22
N GLU A 335 -7.31 -3.35 -31.42
CA GLU A 335 -8.26 -2.55 -30.65
C GLU A 335 -8.20 -2.91 -29.15
N ASN A 336 -8.23 -4.22 -28.82
CA ASN A 336 -8.16 -4.71 -27.45
C ASN A 336 -6.86 -4.28 -26.75
N VAL A 337 -5.73 -4.40 -27.44
CA VAL A 337 -4.41 -3.99 -26.88
C VAL A 337 -4.39 -2.50 -26.58
N ILE A 338 -4.90 -1.66 -27.49
CA ILE A 338 -4.96 -0.21 -27.27
C ILE A 338 -5.86 0.13 -26.08
N LEU A 339 -7.04 -0.49 -26.01
CA LEU A 339 -7.97 -0.31 -24.89
C LEU A 339 -7.37 -0.78 -23.57
N SER A 340 -6.59 -1.86 -23.59
CA SER A 340 -5.91 -2.38 -22.41
C SER A 340 -4.79 -1.46 -21.95
N ILE A 341 -4.04 -0.85 -22.83
CA ILE A 341 -3.03 0.15 -22.46
C ILE A 341 -3.69 1.38 -21.83
N ILE A 342 -4.75 1.91 -22.46
CA ILE A 342 -5.46 3.08 -21.92
C ILE A 342 -6.13 2.73 -20.59
N GLY A 343 -6.79 1.57 -20.53
CA GLY A 343 -7.47 1.07 -19.33
C GLY A 343 -6.51 0.83 -18.18
N SER A 344 -5.34 0.22 -18.43
CA SER A 344 -4.31 -0.01 -17.41
C SER A 344 -3.71 1.30 -16.89
N LEU A 345 -3.48 2.28 -17.75
CA LEU A 345 -3.00 3.61 -17.31
C LEU A 345 -4.03 4.33 -16.44
N LEU A 346 -5.31 4.29 -16.78
CA LEU A 346 -6.37 4.80 -15.91
C LEU A 346 -6.50 3.97 -14.63
N GLY A 347 -6.32 2.67 -14.74
CA GLY A 347 -6.31 1.74 -13.63
C GLY A 347 -5.22 2.03 -12.60
N THR A 348 -4.07 2.61 -13.02
CA THR A 348 -3.03 3.05 -12.06
C THR A 348 -3.53 4.16 -11.14
N VAL A 349 -4.27 5.11 -11.67
CA VAL A 349 -4.84 6.21 -10.87
C VAL A 349 -5.91 5.68 -9.91
N PHE A 350 -6.85 4.88 -10.41
CA PHE A 350 -7.88 4.29 -9.58
C PHE A 350 -7.31 3.31 -8.56
N GLY A 351 -6.27 2.55 -8.90
CA GLY A 351 -5.56 1.64 -7.99
C GLY A 351 -4.87 2.38 -6.85
N TYR A 352 -4.23 3.51 -7.13
CA TYR A 352 -3.67 4.37 -6.08
C TYR A 352 -4.75 4.88 -5.11
N LEU A 353 -5.87 5.38 -5.64
CA LEU A 353 -6.98 5.89 -4.81
C LEU A 353 -7.61 4.77 -3.98
N LEU A 354 -7.86 3.61 -4.59
CA LEU A 354 -8.45 2.45 -3.93
C LEU A 354 -7.52 1.89 -2.85
N HIS A 355 -6.23 1.75 -3.14
CA HIS A 355 -5.22 1.34 -2.16
C HIS A 355 -5.20 2.28 -0.96
N ARG A 356 -5.13 3.59 -1.19
CA ARG A 356 -5.13 4.59 -0.11
C ARG A 356 -6.39 4.52 0.76
N PHE A 357 -7.53 4.29 0.14
CA PHE A 357 -8.80 4.11 0.85
C PHE A 357 -8.78 2.83 1.71
N ILE A 358 -8.39 1.70 1.13
CA ILE A 358 -8.38 0.40 1.83
C ILE A 358 -7.38 0.44 2.99
N ILE A 359 -6.15 0.90 2.76
CA ILE A 359 -5.13 0.95 3.81
C ILE A 359 -5.63 1.76 5.01
N ARG A 360 -6.21 2.94 4.79
CA ARG A 360 -6.74 3.74 5.89
C ARG A 360 -7.92 3.10 6.62
N THR A 361 -8.74 2.33 5.91
CA THR A 361 -9.92 1.68 6.49
C THR A 361 -9.57 0.43 7.30
N VAL A 362 -8.49 -0.25 6.93
CA VAL A 362 -8.04 -1.50 7.57
C VAL A 362 -7.03 -1.25 8.69
N GLU A 363 -6.45 -0.04 8.78
CA GLU A 363 -5.55 0.33 9.88
C GLU A 363 -6.22 0.13 11.23
N LEU A 364 -5.49 -0.49 12.16
CA LEU A 364 -5.89 -0.63 13.56
C LEU A 364 -5.43 0.61 14.36
N ASP A 365 -6.03 0.86 15.52
CA ASP A 365 -5.69 2.00 16.37
C ASP A 365 -4.24 1.97 16.86
N VAL A 366 -3.65 0.78 16.94
CA VAL A 366 -2.26 0.56 17.38
C VAL A 366 -1.26 0.34 16.23
N THR A 367 -1.72 0.34 14.97
CA THR A 367 -0.85 0.04 13.82
C THR A 367 -1.14 0.99 12.67
N MET A 368 -0.12 1.67 12.21
CA MET A 368 -0.14 2.48 11.00
C MET A 368 0.56 1.73 9.88
N PHE A 369 -0.13 1.51 8.76
CA PHE A 369 0.51 0.89 7.61
C PHE A 369 1.31 1.90 6.78
N VAL A 370 2.31 1.40 6.04
CA VAL A 370 3.05 2.24 5.10
C VAL A 370 2.13 2.62 3.94
N ARG A 371 1.80 3.91 3.84
CA ARG A 371 0.80 4.44 2.89
C ARG A 371 1.37 4.75 1.49
N SER A 372 2.63 4.38 1.24
CA SER A 372 3.28 4.54 -0.06
C SER A 372 3.18 3.27 -0.90
N LEU A 373 2.98 3.44 -2.21
CA LEU A 373 3.03 2.35 -3.18
C LEU A 373 4.43 2.26 -3.78
N ASN A 374 4.95 1.05 -3.88
CA ASN A 374 6.20 0.83 -4.62
C ASN A 374 5.94 0.95 -6.13
N PHE A 375 6.84 1.62 -6.83
CA PHE A 375 6.78 1.78 -8.29
C PHE A 375 6.72 0.43 -9.04
N THR A 376 7.36 -0.59 -8.49
CA THR A 376 7.31 -1.96 -9.03
C THR A 376 5.91 -2.55 -9.08
N SER A 377 5.03 -2.21 -8.11
CA SER A 377 3.64 -2.67 -8.07
C SER A 377 2.83 -2.19 -9.29
N TYR A 378 3.07 -0.96 -9.75
CA TYR A 378 2.45 -0.42 -10.97
C TYR A 378 2.90 -1.17 -12.21
N ILE A 379 4.20 -1.43 -12.34
CA ILE A 379 4.78 -2.15 -13.48
C ILE A 379 4.22 -3.56 -13.55
N PHE A 380 4.24 -4.32 -12.46
CA PHE A 380 3.71 -5.68 -12.42
C PHE A 380 2.22 -5.72 -12.76
N ALA A 381 1.42 -4.80 -12.24
CA ALA A 381 0.00 -4.76 -12.53
C ALA A 381 -0.29 -4.50 -14.02
N ILE A 382 0.45 -3.58 -14.65
CA ILE A 382 0.33 -3.31 -16.09
C ILE A 382 0.74 -4.54 -16.90
N ILE A 383 1.87 -5.17 -16.57
CA ILE A 383 2.36 -6.38 -17.27
C ILE A 383 1.34 -7.52 -17.15
N ILE A 384 0.80 -7.75 -15.96
CA ILE A 384 -0.21 -8.80 -15.73
C ILE A 384 -1.49 -8.49 -16.53
N THR A 385 -1.97 -7.26 -16.51
CA THR A 385 -3.18 -6.85 -17.27
C THR A 385 -2.97 -7.04 -18.78
N LEU A 386 -1.83 -6.61 -19.32
CA LEU A 386 -1.51 -6.82 -20.73
C LEU A 386 -1.30 -8.30 -21.05
N GLY A 387 -0.69 -9.08 -20.15
CA GLY A 387 -0.55 -10.52 -20.28
C GLY A 387 -1.92 -11.23 -20.40
N PHE A 388 -2.88 -10.87 -19.55
CA PHE A 388 -4.24 -11.36 -19.66
C PHE A 388 -4.91 -10.96 -20.98
N THR A 389 -4.71 -9.73 -21.44
CA THR A 389 -5.23 -9.29 -22.74
C THR A 389 -4.71 -10.14 -23.89
N LEU A 390 -3.40 -10.37 -23.94
CA LEU A 390 -2.78 -11.20 -24.98
C LEU A 390 -3.24 -12.66 -24.89
N PHE A 391 -3.42 -13.18 -23.67
CA PHE A 391 -3.94 -14.52 -23.46
C PHE A 391 -5.39 -14.65 -23.99
N ILE A 392 -6.24 -13.67 -23.72
CA ILE A 392 -7.62 -13.64 -24.21
C ILE A 392 -7.65 -13.53 -25.75
N ASP A 393 -6.85 -12.64 -26.32
CA ASP A 393 -6.74 -12.51 -27.77
C ASP A 393 -6.27 -13.82 -28.42
N PHE A 394 -5.39 -14.57 -27.76
CA PHE A 394 -4.99 -15.91 -28.21
C PHE A 394 -6.16 -16.91 -28.17
N VAL A 395 -6.94 -16.95 -27.09
CA VAL A 395 -8.12 -17.81 -26.96
C VAL A 395 -9.18 -17.45 -28.02
N MET A 396 -9.41 -16.14 -28.22
CA MET A 396 -10.42 -15.64 -29.14
C MET A 396 -10.08 -15.83 -30.63
N ARG A 397 -8.81 -16.14 -30.97
CA ARG A 397 -8.44 -16.57 -32.35
C ARG A 397 -9.25 -17.78 -32.81
N ARG A 398 -9.57 -18.73 -31.90
CA ARG A 398 -10.39 -19.90 -32.21
C ARG A 398 -11.82 -19.50 -32.54
N VAL A 399 -12.40 -18.55 -31.83
CA VAL A 399 -13.75 -18.02 -32.05
C VAL A 399 -13.81 -17.30 -33.40
N LEU A 400 -12.83 -16.47 -33.69
CA LEU A 400 -12.72 -15.70 -34.94
C LEU A 400 -12.57 -16.61 -36.16
N ASN A 401 -11.90 -17.74 -36.02
CA ASN A 401 -11.78 -18.75 -37.12
C ASN A 401 -13.09 -19.41 -37.48
N ARG A 402 -14.01 -19.53 -36.53
CA ARG A 402 -15.33 -20.15 -36.74
C ARG A 402 -16.36 -19.26 -37.50
N VAL A 403 -16.00 -17.98 -37.75
CA VAL A 403 -16.87 -17.08 -38.53
C VAL A 403 -16.96 -17.57 -39.98
N ASN A 404 -18.16 -18.10 -40.36
CA ASN A 404 -18.46 -18.61 -41.71
C ASN A 404 -18.70 -17.44 -42.67
N MET A 405 -17.93 -17.35 -43.74
CA MET A 405 -18.01 -16.26 -44.73
C MET A 405 -19.33 -16.24 -45.48
N VAL A 406 -19.84 -17.43 -45.91
CA VAL A 406 -21.03 -17.54 -46.72
C VAL A 406 -22.29 -17.16 -45.95
N GLU A 407 -22.43 -17.68 -44.72
CA GLU A 407 -23.58 -17.42 -43.86
C GLU A 407 -23.62 -15.96 -43.39
N SER A 408 -22.45 -15.35 -43.20
CA SER A 408 -22.34 -13.96 -42.72
C SER A 408 -22.64 -12.90 -43.78
N LEU A 409 -22.57 -13.27 -45.06
CA LEU A 409 -22.93 -12.41 -46.20
C LEU A 409 -24.38 -12.60 -46.63
N LYS A 410 -24.95 -13.83 -46.51
CA LYS A 410 -26.35 -14.11 -46.81
C LYS A 410 -27.37 -13.46 -45.86
N SER A 411 -26.93 -13.07 -44.64
CA SER A 411 -27.81 -12.39 -43.65
C SER A 411 -28.02 -10.89 -43.95
N ILE A 412 -27.56 -10.40 -45.09
CA ILE A 412 -27.68 -8.98 -45.52
C ILE A 412 -28.75 -8.85 -46.65
N GLU A 413 -29.12 -9.94 -47.27
CA GLU A 413 -30.31 -10.01 -48.12
C GLU A 413 -31.57 -10.39 -47.31
#